data_335d0a2022202d5bde7dc849ac20bdf3
#
_entry.id   335d0a2022202d5bde7dc849ac20bdf3
#
_cell.length_a   1.000
_cell.length_b   1.000
_cell.length_c   1.000
_cell.angle_alpha   90.00
_cell.angle_beta   90.00
_cell.angle_gamma   90.00
#
_symmetry.space_group_name_H-M   'P 1'
#
loop_
_entity.id
_entity.type
_entity.pdbx_description
1 polymer ?
#
loop_
_entity_poly.entity_id
_entity_poly.type
_entity_poly.pdbx_seq_one_letter_code
_entity_poly.pdbx_strand_id
1 'polypeptide(L)'
;MKYFAFFSYILCKGMDLQDIFIKPEKISCEHWQLGNTISNEVQENGVVLIFCSDERGSGGNAEVKDFSRLRKEFYALSSFDFEVPICDLGELISGKTQADTRYVLEEILTFCYNKNAVPVVIGGSVDLSYTLFSVLNFHQKGINYAHISNVASLSNEGEEVSEANYLLRDRKSVV
;
A
#
# COMPACT_ATOMS: atom_id res chain seq x y z
N MET A 1 2.91 -21.96 -1.42
CA MET A 1 4.02 -22.33 -2.34
C MET A 1 3.92 -21.75 -3.76
N LYS A 2 2.79 -21.20 -4.22
CA LYS A 2 2.67 -20.54 -5.55
C LYS A 2 3.18 -19.08 -5.58
N TYR A 3 3.23 -18.38 -4.46
CA TYR A 3 3.57 -16.94 -4.38
C TYR A 3 5.07 -16.67 -4.27
N PHE A 4 5.85 -17.58 -3.74
CA PHE A 4 7.31 -17.48 -3.72
C PHE A 4 7.93 -17.51 -5.13
N ALA A 5 7.23 -18.12 -6.09
CA ALA A 5 7.70 -18.24 -7.47
C ALA A 5 7.55 -16.93 -8.27
N PHE A 6 6.67 -16.00 -7.88
CA PHE A 6 6.40 -14.78 -8.67
C PHE A 6 7.27 -13.60 -8.26
N PHE A 7 7.56 -13.44 -6.97
CA PHE A 7 8.58 -12.47 -6.53
C PHE A 7 9.96 -12.85 -7.08
N SER A 8 10.26 -14.16 -7.10
CA SER A 8 11.39 -14.71 -7.86
C SER A 8 11.26 -14.43 -9.37
N TYR A 9 10.05 -14.35 -9.92
CA TYR A 9 9.80 -14.10 -11.34
C TYR A 9 9.94 -12.62 -11.72
N ILE A 10 9.54 -11.68 -10.85
CA ILE A 10 9.79 -10.24 -11.02
C ILE A 10 11.30 -9.98 -10.93
N LEU A 11 11.97 -10.49 -9.89
CA LEU A 11 13.41 -10.42 -9.73
C LEU A 11 14.18 -11.18 -10.83
N CYS A 12 13.67 -12.34 -11.29
CA CYS A 12 14.27 -13.10 -12.40
C CYS A 12 14.10 -12.42 -13.76
N LYS A 13 13.13 -11.51 -13.94
CA LYS A 13 12.99 -10.69 -15.15
C LYS A 13 13.74 -9.35 -15.08
N GLY A 14 14.45 -9.07 -13.99
CA GLY A 14 15.20 -7.82 -13.82
C GLY A 14 14.29 -6.59 -13.63
N MET A 15 13.03 -6.79 -13.21
CA MET A 15 12.16 -5.68 -12.84
C MET A 15 12.44 -5.34 -11.37
N ASP A 16 13.00 -4.17 -11.13
CA ASP A 16 13.21 -3.65 -9.78
C ASP A 16 11.85 -3.21 -9.19
N LEU A 17 11.67 -3.35 -7.87
CA LEU A 17 10.56 -2.74 -7.15
C LEU A 17 10.41 -1.25 -7.51
N GLN A 18 11.52 -0.59 -7.77
CA GLN A 18 11.54 0.82 -8.15
C GLN A 18 10.90 1.12 -9.51
N ASP A 19 10.74 0.13 -10.39
CA ASP A 19 10.15 0.31 -11.72
C ASP A 19 8.62 0.37 -11.69
N ILE A 20 8.00 -0.03 -10.58
CA ILE A 20 6.54 -0.01 -10.40
C ILE A 20 6.06 1.21 -9.60
N PHE A 21 6.98 2.09 -9.22
CA PHE A 21 6.66 3.31 -8.49
C PHE A 21 7.13 4.57 -9.23
N ILE A 22 6.31 5.60 -9.18
CA ILE A 22 6.73 6.97 -9.47
C ILE A 22 7.41 7.49 -8.22
N LYS A 23 8.72 7.75 -8.32
CA LYS A 23 9.52 8.23 -7.19
C LYS A 23 9.07 9.61 -6.74
N PRO A 24 9.04 9.88 -5.43
CA PRO A 24 8.73 11.20 -4.93
C PRO A 24 9.77 12.23 -5.38
N GLU A 25 9.33 13.45 -5.65
CA GLU A 25 10.24 14.56 -5.86
C GLU A 25 11.09 14.80 -4.60
N LYS A 26 12.32 15.23 -4.82
CA LYS A 26 13.23 15.55 -3.72
C LYS A 26 12.72 16.78 -2.96
N ILE A 27 12.32 16.59 -1.71
CA ILE A 27 11.92 17.66 -0.80
C ILE A 27 13.13 18.04 0.05
N SER A 28 13.46 19.34 0.08
CA SER A 28 14.50 19.85 0.95
C SER A 28 13.99 19.90 2.39
N CYS A 29 14.69 19.24 3.29
CA CYS A 29 14.34 19.14 4.71
C CYS A 29 15.51 19.60 5.59
N GLU A 30 15.20 20.20 6.72
CA GLU A 30 16.16 20.52 7.76
C GLU A 30 16.59 19.22 8.49
N HIS A 31 17.77 19.25 9.12
CA HIS A 31 18.34 18.07 9.78
C HIS A 31 17.47 17.46 10.89
N TRP A 32 16.58 18.25 11.50
CA TRP A 32 15.65 17.84 12.55
C TRP A 32 14.29 17.38 12.00
N GLN A 33 14.06 17.49 10.70
CA GLN A 33 12.81 17.10 10.05
C GLN A 33 12.86 15.63 9.63
N LEU A 34 11.68 14.98 9.70
CA LEU A 34 11.51 13.57 9.40
C LEU A 34 11.94 13.22 7.97
N GLY A 35 11.69 14.10 7.01
CA GLY A 35 12.06 13.89 5.61
C GLY A 35 13.57 13.72 5.39
N ASN A 36 14.43 14.19 6.31
CA ASN A 36 15.87 13.97 6.23
C ASN A 36 16.30 12.53 6.57
N THR A 37 15.42 11.76 7.24
CA THR A 37 15.67 10.36 7.65
C THR A 37 14.96 9.36 6.76
N ILE A 38 14.01 9.81 5.92
CA ILE A 38 13.23 8.93 5.03
C ILE A 38 14.12 8.40 3.91
N SER A 39 14.09 7.08 3.73
CA SER A 39 14.80 6.37 2.66
C SER A 39 13.86 5.95 1.52
N ASN A 40 14.42 5.45 0.43
CA ASN A 40 13.70 4.78 -0.65
C ASN A 40 13.88 3.26 -0.63
N GLU A 41 14.49 2.71 0.43
CA GLU A 41 14.74 1.29 0.59
C GLU A 41 13.99 0.75 1.81
N VAL A 42 13.30 -0.36 1.62
CA VAL A 42 12.56 -1.03 2.69
C VAL A 42 13.53 -1.72 3.64
N GLN A 43 13.54 -1.25 4.87
CA GLN A 43 14.33 -1.83 5.97
C GLN A 43 13.47 -2.74 6.84
N GLU A 44 14.13 -3.71 7.51
CA GLU A 44 13.46 -4.58 8.46
C GLU A 44 12.93 -3.79 9.66
N ASN A 45 11.75 -4.17 10.14
CA ASN A 45 11.04 -3.53 11.24
C ASN A 45 10.72 -2.03 11.00
N GLY A 46 10.74 -1.58 9.74
CA GLY A 46 10.46 -0.19 9.38
C GLY A 46 9.00 0.07 9.07
N VAL A 47 8.71 1.33 8.74
CA VAL A 47 7.42 1.78 8.20
C VAL A 47 7.61 2.08 6.71
N VAL A 48 6.68 1.59 5.88
CA VAL A 48 6.74 1.74 4.42
C VAL A 48 5.54 2.52 3.93
N LEU A 49 5.77 3.71 3.41
CA LEU A 49 4.74 4.55 2.80
C LEU A 49 4.56 4.14 1.33
N ILE A 50 3.32 3.89 0.95
CA ILE A 50 2.89 3.49 -0.39
C ILE A 50 1.74 4.41 -0.79
N PHE A 51 1.97 5.28 -1.76
CA PHE A 51 0.91 6.13 -2.28
C PHE A 51 0.22 5.45 -3.45
N CYS A 52 -1.09 5.58 -3.55
CA CYS A 52 -1.88 4.95 -4.61
C CYS A 52 -2.95 5.92 -5.10
N SER A 53 -3.08 6.05 -6.42
CA SER A 53 -4.07 6.93 -7.06
C SER A 53 -5.29 6.18 -7.62
N ASP A 54 -5.31 4.84 -7.53
CA ASP A 54 -6.38 4.04 -8.14
C ASP A 54 -7.70 4.15 -7.36
N GLU A 55 -8.66 4.89 -7.91
CA GLU A 55 -10.00 5.09 -7.34
C GLU A 55 -11.10 4.33 -8.10
N ARG A 56 -10.74 3.41 -9.00
CA ARG A 56 -11.74 2.68 -9.80
C ARG A 56 -12.71 1.88 -8.95
N GLY A 57 -12.31 1.42 -7.77
CA GLY A 57 -13.17 0.71 -6.83
C GLY A 57 -14.31 1.54 -6.25
N SER A 58 -14.19 2.87 -6.25
CA SER A 58 -15.23 3.83 -5.85
C SER A 58 -15.89 4.54 -7.04
N GLY A 59 -15.71 4.02 -8.26
CA GLY A 59 -16.24 4.64 -9.50
C GLY A 59 -15.43 5.82 -10.00
N GLY A 60 -14.26 6.08 -9.44
CA GLY A 60 -13.29 7.06 -9.90
C GLY A 60 -12.42 6.54 -11.05
N ASN A 61 -11.23 7.09 -11.18
CA ASN A 61 -10.25 6.73 -12.20
C ASN A 61 -8.92 6.26 -11.55
N ALA A 62 -7.92 6.00 -12.36
CA ALA A 62 -6.58 5.60 -11.94
C ALA A 62 -5.51 6.62 -12.39
N GLU A 63 -5.91 7.88 -12.57
CA GLU A 63 -4.99 8.95 -12.92
C GLU A 63 -4.08 9.29 -11.74
N VAL A 64 -2.81 9.53 -12.04
CA VAL A 64 -1.81 9.91 -11.06
C VAL A 64 -2.24 11.17 -10.31
N LYS A 65 -2.24 11.10 -8.98
CA LYS A 65 -2.56 12.23 -8.12
C LYS A 65 -1.30 12.91 -7.60
N ASP A 66 -1.41 14.19 -7.39
CA ASP A 66 -0.32 14.94 -6.75
C ASP A 66 -0.37 14.78 -5.22
N PHE A 67 0.50 13.97 -4.68
CA PHE A 67 0.71 13.81 -3.24
C PHE A 67 1.84 14.71 -2.69
N SER A 68 2.40 15.61 -3.49
CA SER A 68 3.55 16.44 -3.09
C SER A 68 3.28 17.29 -1.84
N ARG A 69 2.07 17.87 -1.75
CA ARG A 69 1.66 18.65 -0.59
C ARG A 69 1.61 17.80 0.68
N LEU A 70 1.00 16.61 0.60
CA LEU A 70 0.92 15.70 1.75
C LEU A 70 2.31 15.26 2.19
N ARG A 71 3.18 14.89 1.25
CA ARG A 71 4.57 14.56 1.56
C ARG A 71 5.31 15.72 2.21
N LYS A 72 5.14 16.93 1.68
CA LYS A 72 5.80 18.13 2.22
C LYS A 72 5.44 18.36 3.69
N GLU A 73 4.14 18.26 4.02
CA GLU A 73 3.67 18.42 5.40
C GLU A 73 4.18 17.27 6.30
N PHE A 74 4.13 16.04 5.82
CA PHE A 74 4.61 14.88 6.58
C PHE A 74 6.13 14.93 6.81
N TYR A 75 6.91 15.29 5.79
CA TYR A 75 8.36 15.36 5.87
C TYR A 75 8.83 16.53 6.74
N ALA A 76 8.02 17.57 6.89
CA ALA A 76 8.29 18.71 7.77
C ALA A 76 8.10 18.41 9.26
N LEU A 77 7.50 17.28 9.61
CA LEU A 77 7.36 16.86 11.01
C LEU A 77 8.73 16.66 11.64
N SER A 78 8.79 16.86 12.98
CA SER A 78 10.01 16.61 13.73
C SER A 78 10.37 15.12 13.75
N SER A 79 11.65 14.81 13.49
CA SER A 79 12.19 13.45 13.62
C SER A 79 12.55 13.08 15.06
N PHE A 80 12.20 13.91 16.03
CA PHE A 80 12.64 13.85 17.42
C PHE A 80 12.49 12.43 18.00
N ASP A 81 13.60 11.80 18.33
CA ASP A 81 13.72 10.46 18.93
C ASP A 81 12.97 9.33 18.18
N PHE A 82 12.69 9.54 16.89
CA PHE A 82 12.03 8.51 16.06
C PHE A 82 13.10 7.60 15.44
N GLU A 83 13.32 6.44 16.06
CA GLU A 83 14.36 5.48 15.66
C GLU A 83 13.86 4.45 14.61
N VAL A 84 12.56 4.39 14.35
CA VAL A 84 12.00 3.43 13.39
C VAL A 84 12.34 3.87 11.96
N PRO A 85 12.97 3.02 11.14
CA PRO A 85 13.24 3.36 9.74
C PRO A 85 11.95 3.65 8.97
N ILE A 86 11.91 4.75 8.22
CA ILE A 86 10.79 5.07 7.33
C ILE A 86 11.30 5.01 5.89
N CYS A 87 10.54 4.32 5.04
CA CYS A 87 10.74 4.28 3.60
C CYS A 87 9.53 4.89 2.89
N ASP A 88 9.75 5.77 1.91
CA ASP A 88 8.73 6.21 0.96
C ASP A 88 9.05 5.58 -0.41
N LEU A 89 8.25 4.58 -0.80
CA LEU A 89 8.41 3.91 -2.09
C LEU A 89 7.96 4.79 -3.27
N GLY A 90 7.15 5.81 -3.00
CA GLY A 90 6.56 6.64 -4.03
C GLY A 90 5.11 6.30 -4.31
N GLU A 91 4.65 6.64 -5.50
CA GLU A 91 3.29 6.38 -5.95
C GLU A 91 3.27 5.10 -6.81
N LEU A 92 2.45 4.15 -6.40
CA LEU A 92 2.23 2.91 -7.13
C LEU A 92 1.62 3.21 -8.50
N ILE A 93 2.28 2.77 -9.56
CA ILE A 93 1.77 2.87 -10.93
C ILE A 93 0.56 1.95 -11.06
N SER A 94 -0.59 2.55 -11.35
CA SER A 94 -1.84 1.79 -11.51
C SER A 94 -1.75 0.84 -12.70
N GLY A 95 -2.19 -0.40 -12.52
CA GLY A 95 -2.28 -1.38 -13.59
C GLY A 95 -3.37 -1.05 -14.62
N LYS A 96 -3.45 -1.81 -15.71
CA LYS A 96 -4.47 -1.64 -16.74
C LYS A 96 -5.89 -1.82 -16.18
N THR A 97 -6.04 -2.78 -15.30
CA THR A 97 -7.29 -3.04 -14.57
C THR A 97 -7.08 -2.78 -13.08
N GLN A 98 -8.16 -2.61 -12.33
CA GLN A 98 -8.12 -2.53 -10.88
C GLN A 98 -7.53 -3.82 -10.26
N ALA A 99 -7.85 -4.98 -10.85
CA ALA A 99 -7.29 -6.26 -10.41
C ALA A 99 -5.77 -6.30 -10.56
N ASP A 100 -5.22 -5.71 -11.63
CA ASP A 100 -3.75 -5.63 -11.82
C ASP A 100 -3.12 -4.76 -10.73
N THR A 101 -3.72 -3.61 -10.38
CA THR A 101 -3.22 -2.75 -9.29
C THR A 101 -3.25 -3.48 -7.95
N ARG A 102 -4.36 -4.16 -7.63
CA ARG A 102 -4.48 -4.95 -6.40
C ARG A 102 -3.45 -6.07 -6.32
N TYR A 103 -3.23 -6.75 -7.44
CA TYR A 103 -2.24 -7.82 -7.51
C TYR A 103 -0.82 -7.31 -7.21
N VAL A 104 -0.41 -6.20 -7.83
CA VAL A 104 0.90 -5.59 -7.56
C VAL A 104 1.00 -5.12 -6.11
N LEU A 105 -0.06 -4.50 -5.59
CA LEU A 105 -0.11 -4.08 -4.19
C LEU A 105 0.02 -5.28 -3.24
N GLU A 106 -0.64 -6.43 -3.52
CA GLU A 106 -0.53 -7.67 -2.75
C GLU A 106 0.92 -8.16 -2.65
N GLU A 107 1.66 -8.13 -3.77
CA GLU A 107 3.08 -8.50 -3.81
C GLU A 107 3.94 -7.58 -2.93
N ILE A 108 3.70 -6.25 -3.00
CA ILE A 108 4.41 -5.27 -2.18
C ILE A 108 4.11 -5.46 -0.69
N LEU A 109 2.84 -5.67 -0.34
CA LEU A 109 2.43 -5.90 1.05
C LEU A 109 3.03 -7.20 1.60
N THR A 110 3.07 -8.26 0.78
CA THR A 110 3.74 -9.52 1.12
C THR A 110 5.24 -9.32 1.35
N PHE A 111 5.89 -8.50 0.53
CA PHE A 111 7.29 -8.14 0.72
C PHE A 111 7.51 -7.38 2.03
N CYS A 112 6.67 -6.39 2.35
CA CYS A 112 6.71 -5.67 3.63
C CYS A 112 6.53 -6.63 4.81
N TYR A 113 5.56 -7.54 4.72
CA TYR A 113 5.33 -8.55 5.75
C TYR A 113 6.58 -9.42 6.00
N ASN A 114 7.21 -9.89 4.93
CA ASN A 114 8.43 -10.72 5.03
C ASN A 114 9.64 -9.96 5.62
N LYS A 115 9.62 -8.63 5.55
CA LYS A 115 10.59 -7.73 6.20
C LYS A 115 10.19 -7.33 7.62
N ASN A 116 9.07 -7.86 8.14
CA ASN A 116 8.46 -7.40 9.39
C ASN A 116 8.25 -5.88 9.41
N ALA A 117 8.04 -5.27 8.24
CA ALA A 117 7.80 -3.85 8.08
C ALA A 117 6.30 -3.56 8.06
N VAL A 118 5.91 -2.39 8.55
CA VAL A 118 4.51 -1.93 8.62
C VAL A 118 4.19 -1.12 7.37
N PRO A 119 3.38 -1.65 6.43
CA PRO A 119 2.94 -0.88 5.27
C PRO A 119 1.86 0.14 5.65
N VAL A 120 1.96 1.34 5.12
CA VAL A 120 0.96 2.41 5.22
C VAL A 120 0.57 2.81 3.81
N VAL A 121 -0.62 2.38 3.37
CA VAL A 121 -1.17 2.72 2.05
C VAL A 121 -1.97 4.02 2.16
N ILE A 122 -1.65 4.99 1.32
CA ILE A 122 -2.21 6.34 1.35
C ILE A 122 -2.88 6.64 0.01
N GLY A 123 -4.16 6.96 0.06
CA GLY A 123 -4.96 7.25 -1.14
C GLY A 123 -5.60 6.00 -1.74
N GLY A 124 -6.10 6.15 -2.96
CA GLY A 124 -6.90 5.14 -3.65
C GLY A 124 -8.30 4.97 -3.08
N SER A 125 -9.04 4.03 -3.63
CA SER A 125 -10.36 3.65 -3.13
C SER A 125 -10.27 2.70 -1.93
N VAL A 126 -11.28 2.75 -1.07
CA VAL A 126 -11.29 2.02 0.23
C VAL A 126 -11.22 0.50 0.05
N ASP A 127 -11.65 -0.02 -1.09
CA ASP A 127 -11.57 -1.46 -1.43
C ASP A 127 -10.13 -1.99 -1.52
N LEU A 128 -9.13 -1.13 -1.66
CA LEU A 128 -7.72 -1.53 -1.55
C LEU A 128 -7.38 -2.10 -0.16
N SER A 129 -8.18 -1.77 0.86
CA SER A 129 -8.10 -2.39 2.19
C SER A 129 -8.32 -3.91 2.15
N TYR A 130 -9.11 -4.41 1.17
CA TYR A 130 -9.29 -5.84 0.94
C TYR A 130 -7.95 -6.55 0.65
N THR A 131 -7.09 -5.92 -0.14
CA THR A 131 -5.77 -6.49 -0.47
C THR A 131 -4.89 -6.59 0.78
N LEU A 132 -4.88 -5.53 1.61
CA LEU A 132 -4.15 -5.55 2.88
C LEU A 132 -4.64 -6.67 3.80
N PHE A 133 -5.96 -6.78 3.96
CA PHE A 133 -6.58 -7.83 4.76
C PHE A 133 -6.25 -9.24 4.23
N SER A 134 -6.34 -9.45 2.92
CA SER A 134 -6.04 -10.74 2.28
C SER A 134 -4.61 -11.20 2.55
N VAL A 135 -3.63 -10.30 2.43
CA VAL A 135 -2.22 -10.60 2.73
C VAL A 135 -2.04 -10.97 4.20
N LEU A 136 -2.60 -10.15 5.11
CA LEU A 136 -2.48 -10.42 6.54
C LEU A 136 -3.15 -11.73 6.94
N ASN A 137 -4.36 -12.01 6.45
CA ASN A 137 -5.08 -13.25 6.74
C ASN A 137 -4.40 -14.50 6.17
N PHE A 138 -3.71 -14.37 5.05
CA PHE A 138 -2.90 -15.45 4.48
C PHE A 138 -1.70 -15.81 5.36
N HIS A 139 -1.01 -14.79 5.89
CA HIS A 139 0.23 -14.99 6.66
C HIS A 139 -0.03 -15.20 8.15
N GLN A 140 -1.09 -14.65 8.70
CA GLN A 140 -1.38 -14.67 10.14
C GLN A 140 -2.86 -14.98 10.40
N LYS A 141 -3.15 -16.08 11.11
CA LYS A 141 -4.52 -16.38 11.53
C LYS A 141 -4.93 -15.51 12.71
N GLY A 142 -6.19 -15.09 12.73
CA GLY A 142 -6.78 -14.40 13.89
C GLY A 142 -6.36 -12.93 13.98
N ILE A 143 -6.30 -12.23 12.86
CA ILE A 143 -6.05 -10.79 12.84
C ILE A 143 -7.26 -9.99 13.35
N ASN A 144 -6.98 -8.91 14.07
CA ASN A 144 -7.98 -7.92 14.44
C ASN A 144 -8.04 -6.84 13.35
N TYR A 145 -9.24 -6.53 12.88
CA TYR A 145 -9.47 -5.51 11.88
C TYR A 145 -10.34 -4.39 12.46
N ALA A 146 -9.87 -3.15 12.36
CA ALA A 146 -10.62 -1.97 12.70
C ALA A 146 -10.93 -1.16 11.44
N HIS A 147 -12.21 -0.91 11.17
CA HIS A 147 -12.66 -0.10 10.04
C HIS A 147 -13.32 1.18 10.54
N ILE A 148 -12.80 2.33 10.11
CA ILE A 148 -13.33 3.66 10.42
C ILE A 148 -13.80 4.29 9.12
N SER A 149 -15.11 4.36 8.91
CA SER A 149 -15.73 4.92 7.71
C SER A 149 -17.11 5.44 8.01
N ASN A 150 -17.61 6.31 7.17
CA ASN A 150 -19.00 6.77 7.16
C ASN A 150 -19.92 5.88 6.30
N VAL A 151 -19.38 4.84 5.66
CA VAL A 151 -20.11 3.91 4.78
C VAL A 151 -19.87 2.48 5.23
N ALA A 152 -20.94 1.69 5.28
CA ALA A 152 -20.86 0.24 5.53
C ALA A 152 -20.75 -0.49 4.18
N SER A 153 -19.56 -1.00 3.86
CA SER A 153 -19.24 -1.68 2.60
C SER A 153 -19.68 -3.14 2.60
N LEU A 154 -20.97 -3.38 2.75
CA LEU A 154 -21.61 -4.72 2.94
C LEU A 154 -22.61 -5.07 1.83
N SER A 155 -22.57 -4.40 0.67
CA SER A 155 -23.47 -4.72 -0.45
C SER A 155 -23.21 -6.13 -0.99
N ASN A 156 -24.27 -6.81 -1.40
CA ASN A 156 -24.19 -8.07 -2.15
C ASN A 156 -24.07 -7.83 -3.68
N GLU A 157 -24.12 -6.61 -4.12
CA GLU A 157 -24.10 -6.25 -5.52
C GLU A 157 -22.67 -6.31 -6.10
N GLY A 158 -22.57 -6.70 -7.37
CA GLY A 158 -21.33 -6.78 -8.12
C GLY A 158 -20.54 -8.07 -7.89
N GLU A 159 -19.83 -8.51 -8.92
CA GLU A 159 -18.94 -9.68 -8.88
C GLU A 159 -17.52 -9.31 -8.43
N GLU A 160 -17.08 -8.09 -8.74
CA GLU A 160 -15.76 -7.58 -8.38
C GLU A 160 -15.76 -6.90 -7.01
N VAL A 161 -14.60 -6.87 -6.37
CA VAL A 161 -14.38 -6.13 -5.12
C VAL A 161 -14.45 -4.63 -5.40
N SER A 162 -15.27 -3.93 -4.63
CA SER A 162 -15.50 -2.49 -4.73
C SER A 162 -15.68 -1.87 -3.35
N GLU A 163 -15.71 -0.54 -3.28
CA GLU A 163 -16.02 0.20 -2.05
C GLU A 163 -17.33 -0.26 -1.38
N ALA A 164 -18.32 -0.65 -2.19
CA ALA A 164 -19.63 -1.07 -1.68
C ALA A 164 -19.64 -2.46 -1.02
N ASN A 165 -18.71 -3.36 -1.35
CA ASN A 165 -18.81 -4.79 -0.99
C ASN A 165 -17.55 -5.41 -0.36
N TYR A 166 -16.44 -4.71 -0.25
CA TYR A 166 -15.17 -5.32 0.14
C TYR A 166 -15.19 -5.96 1.53
N LEU A 167 -15.90 -5.39 2.51
CA LEU A 167 -16.03 -5.98 3.85
C LEU A 167 -16.84 -7.29 3.84
N LEU A 168 -17.83 -7.40 2.95
CA LEU A 168 -18.58 -8.65 2.80
C LEU A 168 -17.74 -9.73 2.14
N ARG A 169 -16.87 -9.34 1.20
CA ARG A 169 -15.94 -10.26 0.53
C ARG A 169 -14.92 -10.80 1.51
N ASP A 170 -14.39 -9.96 2.38
CA ASP A 170 -13.48 -10.35 3.46
C ASP A 170 -14.10 -11.44 4.35
N ARG A 171 -15.33 -11.27 4.77
CA ARG A 171 -16.03 -12.25 5.62
C ARG A 171 -16.21 -13.61 4.94
N LYS A 172 -16.37 -13.65 3.62
CA LYS A 172 -16.51 -14.89 2.85
C LYS A 172 -15.18 -15.63 2.64
N SER A 173 -14.05 -14.95 2.75
CA SER A 173 -12.74 -15.56 2.63
C SER A 173 -12.24 -16.21 3.91
N VAL A 174 -12.96 -16.07 5.02
CA VAL A 174 -12.58 -16.57 6.37
C VAL A 174 -13.30 -17.90 6.72
N VAL A 175 -14.11 -18.47 5.83
CA VAL A 175 -14.83 -19.74 6.05
C VAL A 175 -14.11 -20.91 5.39
#